data_ac4286612068ab8b50f89d07c7ab97c9
#
_entry.id   ac4286612068ab8b50f89d07c7ab97c9
#
_cell.length_a   1.000
_cell.length_b   1.000
_cell.length_c   1.000
_cell.angle_alpha   90.00
_cell.angle_beta   90.00
_cell.angle_gamma   90.00
#
_symmetry.space_group_name_H-M   'P 1'
#
loop_
_entity.id
_entity.type
_entity.pdbx_description
1 polymer ?
#
loop_
_entity_poly.entity_id
_entity_poly.type
_entity_poly.pdbx_seq_one_letter_code
_entity_poly.pdbx_strand_id
1 'polypeptide(L)'
;MNAEDSLKLARRFIELPVEKRRVFLETLRGEGIDFSLFPIPAGVSSAERNRLSYAQQRMWFLWHLEPQSGAYNLPSAVRLNGPLDRQALERAFASLVQRHETLRTVFPRGADDSLAQAPLQRPLEVAFEDCSGLPEAEQEARLREEAQRESLQPFDLCEGPLLRVRLIRLGEERHVLLLTLHHIVSDGWSMNVLIEEFSRFYSAYATGAEPGLPALPIQYADYALWQRSWLEAGEQERQLEYWRGKLGERHLVLELPTDHPRPAVPSYRGSRYEFSIEPALAEALRGTARRQGLTLFMLLLGGFNILLQRYSGQTDLRVGVPIANRNRAEVEGLIGLFVNTQVLRSVFDGRTSVATLLAGLKDTVLGAQAHQDLPFERLVEAFKVERSLSHSPLFQVMYNHQPLVADIEALDSVAGLSFGQLDWKSRTTQFDLSLDTYEKGGRLYAALTYATDLFEARTVERMARHWQNLLRGMLENPQASVDSLPMLDAEERGQLLEGWNATAAEYPLQRGVHRLFEEQVERTPTAPALAFGEERLDYAELNRRGVGRAGRARRWALDISSK
;
A
#
# COMPACT_ATOMS: atom_id res chain seq x y z
N MET A 1 -20.99 -17.05 30.62
CA MET A 1 -21.31 -18.19 29.71
C MET A 1 -20.00 -18.95 29.47
N ASN A 2 -20.02 -20.27 29.46
CA ASN A 2 -18.83 -21.05 29.17
C ASN A 2 -18.59 -21.21 27.64
N ALA A 3 -17.40 -21.65 27.23
CA ALA A 3 -17.03 -21.74 25.80
C ALA A 3 -17.91 -22.73 25.03
N GLU A 4 -18.35 -23.81 25.67
CA GLU A 4 -19.21 -24.83 25.03
C GLU A 4 -20.60 -24.29 24.73
N ASP A 5 -21.18 -23.52 25.66
CA ASP A 5 -22.51 -22.90 25.46
C ASP A 5 -22.43 -21.80 24.39
N SER A 6 -21.34 -21.02 24.38
CA SER A 6 -21.11 -20.01 23.34
C SER A 6 -21.03 -20.65 21.95
N LEU A 7 -20.34 -21.80 21.81
CA LEU A 7 -20.22 -22.52 20.55
C LEU A 7 -21.57 -23.11 20.10
N LYS A 8 -22.38 -23.66 21.04
CA LYS A 8 -23.72 -24.15 20.73
C LYS A 8 -24.64 -23.03 20.23
N LEU A 9 -24.57 -21.85 20.87
CA LEU A 9 -25.35 -20.69 20.44
C LEU A 9 -24.88 -20.14 19.08
N ALA A 10 -23.57 -20.10 18.83
CA ALA A 10 -23.02 -19.69 17.54
C ALA A 10 -23.48 -20.63 16.41
N ARG A 11 -23.45 -21.94 16.64
CA ARG A 11 -23.96 -22.94 15.67
C ARG A 11 -25.45 -22.75 15.42
N ARG A 12 -26.25 -22.65 16.48
CA ARG A 12 -27.68 -22.40 16.37
C ARG A 12 -27.98 -21.11 15.60
N PHE A 13 -27.23 -20.04 15.82
CA PHE A 13 -27.39 -18.79 15.09
C PHE A 13 -27.24 -18.97 13.58
N ILE A 14 -26.21 -19.69 13.12
CA ILE A 14 -25.99 -19.93 11.68
C ILE A 14 -27.10 -20.81 11.09
N GLU A 15 -27.61 -21.78 11.85
CA GLU A 15 -28.69 -22.68 11.44
C GLU A 15 -30.09 -22.01 11.41
N LEU A 16 -30.22 -20.81 12.05
CA LEU A 16 -31.48 -20.06 11.99
C LEU A 16 -31.76 -19.56 10.57
N PRO A 17 -33.04 -19.49 10.15
CA PRO A 17 -33.45 -18.73 8.98
C PRO A 17 -32.96 -17.27 9.07
N VAL A 18 -32.57 -16.68 7.94
CA VAL A 18 -31.96 -15.33 7.87
C VAL A 18 -32.81 -14.28 8.62
N GLU A 19 -34.14 -14.35 8.47
CA GLU A 19 -35.08 -13.41 9.10
C GLU A 19 -35.05 -13.48 10.64
N LYS A 20 -34.67 -14.63 11.21
CA LYS A 20 -34.61 -14.85 12.66
C LYS A 20 -33.24 -14.51 13.25
N ARG A 21 -32.20 -14.46 12.45
CA ARG A 21 -30.83 -14.15 12.92
C ARG A 21 -30.76 -12.75 13.55
N ARG A 22 -31.44 -11.77 12.95
CA ARG A 22 -31.47 -10.40 13.47
C ARG A 22 -32.11 -10.33 14.87
N VAL A 23 -33.29 -10.92 15.03
CA VAL A 23 -33.98 -10.96 16.31
C VAL A 23 -33.15 -11.66 17.39
N PHE A 24 -32.45 -12.74 17.00
CA PHE A 24 -31.55 -13.44 17.91
C PHE A 24 -30.40 -12.54 18.40
N LEU A 25 -29.74 -11.80 17.53
CA LEU A 25 -28.67 -10.85 17.92
C LEU A 25 -29.20 -9.68 18.76
N GLU A 26 -30.36 -9.15 18.43
CA GLU A 26 -31.01 -8.09 19.22
C GLU A 26 -31.35 -8.57 20.63
N THR A 27 -31.82 -9.82 20.78
CA THR A 27 -32.10 -10.43 22.10
C THR A 27 -30.80 -10.55 22.91
N LEU A 28 -29.74 -11.11 22.37
CA LEU A 28 -28.45 -11.24 23.07
C LEU A 28 -27.91 -9.88 23.50
N ARG A 29 -27.98 -8.89 22.61
CA ARG A 29 -27.54 -7.53 22.92
C ARG A 29 -28.38 -6.90 24.06
N GLY A 30 -29.69 -7.15 24.08
CA GLY A 30 -30.56 -6.73 25.17
C GLY A 30 -30.17 -7.34 26.53
N GLU A 31 -29.59 -8.52 26.53
CA GLU A 31 -29.03 -9.20 27.70
C GLU A 31 -27.57 -8.81 28.01
N GLY A 32 -27.00 -7.86 27.28
CA GLY A 32 -25.59 -7.44 27.45
C GLY A 32 -24.56 -8.45 26.95
N ILE A 33 -24.97 -9.39 26.10
CA ILE A 33 -24.10 -10.43 25.55
C ILE A 33 -23.56 -9.97 24.17
N ASP A 34 -22.24 -9.88 24.07
CA ASP A 34 -21.58 -9.53 22.82
C ASP A 34 -21.31 -10.78 21.96
N PHE A 35 -22.08 -10.91 20.89
CA PHE A 35 -21.94 -12.03 19.95
C PHE A 35 -20.62 -11.99 19.18
N SER A 36 -19.98 -10.81 19.08
CA SER A 36 -18.67 -10.71 18.42
C SER A 36 -17.58 -11.54 19.11
N LEU A 37 -17.77 -11.92 20.36
CA LEU A 37 -16.85 -12.74 21.14
C LEU A 37 -17.12 -14.25 21.04
N PHE A 38 -18.17 -14.67 20.32
CA PHE A 38 -18.51 -16.08 20.20
C PHE A 38 -17.58 -16.79 19.22
N PRO A 39 -17.21 -18.06 19.46
CA PRO A 39 -16.36 -18.82 18.56
C PRO A 39 -17.04 -19.09 17.22
N ILE A 40 -16.24 -19.23 16.17
CA ILE A 40 -16.71 -19.62 14.84
C ILE A 40 -16.95 -21.13 14.82
N PRO A 41 -18.18 -21.63 14.56
CA PRO A 41 -18.44 -23.07 14.56
C PRO A 41 -17.92 -23.76 13.29
N ALA A 42 -17.20 -24.85 13.46
CA ALA A 42 -16.71 -25.68 12.35
C ALA A 42 -17.80 -26.55 11.74
N GLY A 43 -17.72 -26.82 10.45
CA GLY A 43 -18.44 -27.88 9.74
C GLY A 43 -19.97 -27.75 9.83
N VAL A 44 -20.49 -26.53 9.90
CA VAL A 44 -21.95 -26.33 9.88
C VAL A 44 -22.47 -26.71 8.50
N SER A 45 -23.43 -27.67 8.47
CA SER A 45 -24.11 -28.07 7.24
C SER A 45 -25.10 -26.97 6.83
N SER A 46 -24.72 -26.18 5.85
CA SER A 46 -25.57 -25.10 5.31
C SER A 46 -25.37 -25.03 3.78
N ALA A 47 -26.46 -24.80 3.06
CA ALA A 47 -26.40 -24.50 1.63
C ALA A 47 -25.56 -23.22 1.33
N GLU A 48 -25.41 -22.34 2.34
CA GLU A 48 -24.64 -21.11 2.23
C GLU A 48 -23.13 -21.30 2.49
N ARG A 49 -22.64 -22.50 2.91
CA ARG A 49 -21.24 -22.73 3.24
C ARG A 49 -20.29 -22.48 2.07
N ASN A 50 -20.77 -22.66 0.84
CA ASN A 50 -19.97 -22.44 -0.36
C ASN A 50 -20.00 -20.99 -0.86
N ARG A 51 -20.71 -20.09 -0.18
CA ARG A 51 -20.68 -18.65 -0.54
C ARG A 51 -19.30 -18.07 -0.24
N LEU A 52 -18.83 -17.21 -1.14
CA LEU A 52 -17.58 -16.47 -0.96
C LEU A 52 -17.69 -15.50 0.22
N SER A 53 -16.57 -15.24 0.92
CA SER A 53 -16.48 -14.06 1.79
C SER A 53 -16.62 -12.79 0.96
N TYR A 54 -16.88 -11.64 1.62
CA TYR A 54 -16.96 -10.37 0.90
C TYR A 54 -15.64 -10.01 0.21
N ALA A 55 -14.50 -10.26 0.86
CA ALA A 55 -13.19 -10.02 0.27
C ALA A 55 -12.95 -10.91 -0.96
N GLN A 56 -13.31 -12.20 -0.91
CA GLN A 56 -13.22 -13.09 -2.05
C GLN A 56 -14.14 -12.65 -3.20
N GLN A 57 -15.37 -12.24 -2.89
CA GLN A 57 -16.31 -11.75 -3.90
C GLN A 57 -15.76 -10.54 -4.65
N ARG A 58 -15.11 -9.61 -3.95
CA ARG A 58 -14.42 -8.48 -4.57
C ARG A 58 -13.26 -8.93 -5.46
N MET A 59 -12.39 -9.80 -4.97
CA MET A 59 -11.25 -10.29 -5.74
C MET A 59 -11.70 -11.01 -7.01
N TRP A 60 -12.75 -11.81 -6.91
CA TRP A 60 -13.35 -12.47 -8.07
C TRP A 60 -13.91 -11.45 -9.08
N PHE A 61 -14.60 -10.41 -8.61
CA PHE A 61 -15.12 -9.35 -9.47
C PHE A 61 -14.00 -8.60 -10.20
N LEU A 62 -12.92 -8.24 -9.50
CA LEU A 62 -11.77 -7.56 -10.08
C LEU A 62 -11.06 -8.43 -11.12
N TRP A 63 -10.88 -9.72 -10.82
CA TRP A 63 -10.36 -10.68 -11.77
C TRP A 63 -11.25 -10.82 -13.01
N HIS A 64 -12.57 -10.82 -12.84
CA HIS A 64 -13.52 -10.92 -13.95
C HIS A 64 -13.45 -9.72 -14.91
N LEU A 65 -13.11 -8.53 -14.40
CA LEU A 65 -12.90 -7.34 -15.24
C LEU A 65 -11.61 -7.44 -16.06
N GLU A 66 -10.54 -8.00 -15.50
CA GLU A 66 -9.23 -8.12 -16.13
C GLU A 66 -8.62 -9.51 -15.89
N PRO A 67 -9.12 -10.58 -16.55
CA PRO A 67 -8.68 -11.96 -16.28
C PRO A 67 -7.22 -12.24 -16.63
N GLN A 68 -6.61 -11.38 -17.47
CA GLN A 68 -5.22 -11.48 -17.88
C GLN A 68 -4.26 -10.67 -17.00
N SER A 69 -4.76 -10.06 -15.92
CA SER A 69 -3.95 -9.25 -15.01
C SER A 69 -3.26 -10.12 -13.95
N GLY A 70 -1.95 -9.89 -13.74
CA GLY A 70 -1.19 -10.43 -12.60
C GLY A 70 -1.19 -9.50 -11.37
N ALA A 71 -2.00 -8.45 -11.33
CA ALA A 71 -1.97 -7.41 -10.29
C ALA A 71 -2.26 -7.93 -8.87
N TYR A 72 -2.96 -9.05 -8.77
CA TYR A 72 -3.30 -9.71 -7.48
C TYR A 72 -2.50 -10.99 -7.24
N ASN A 73 -1.42 -11.19 -7.96
CA ASN A 73 -0.46 -12.24 -7.65
C ASN A 73 0.38 -11.83 -6.44
N LEU A 74 0.64 -12.77 -5.56
CA LEU A 74 1.53 -12.65 -4.41
C LEU A 74 2.78 -13.50 -4.66
N PRO A 75 3.77 -13.00 -5.40
CA PRO A 75 5.00 -13.74 -5.67
C PRO A 75 5.94 -13.65 -4.47
N SER A 76 6.63 -14.75 -4.20
CA SER A 76 7.72 -14.86 -3.23
C SER A 76 8.84 -15.69 -3.83
N ALA A 77 10.09 -15.31 -3.54
CA ALA A 77 11.29 -16.01 -3.97
C ALA A 77 12.22 -16.19 -2.79
N VAL A 78 12.58 -17.44 -2.50
CA VAL A 78 13.40 -17.83 -1.36
C VAL A 78 14.61 -18.63 -1.84
N ARG A 79 15.83 -18.20 -1.48
CA ARG A 79 17.06 -19.00 -1.67
C ARG A 79 17.09 -20.09 -0.62
N LEU A 80 17.39 -21.31 -1.04
CA LEU A 80 17.59 -22.47 -0.18
C LEU A 80 19.04 -22.94 -0.36
N ASN A 81 19.83 -22.84 0.71
CA ASN A 81 21.22 -23.29 0.69
C ASN A 81 21.41 -24.45 1.67
N GLY A 82 22.03 -25.52 1.21
CA GLY A 82 22.24 -26.75 1.95
C GLY A 82 21.63 -27.99 1.25
N PRO A 83 21.74 -29.18 1.86
CA PRO A 83 21.26 -30.44 1.31
C PRO A 83 19.72 -30.45 1.27
N LEU A 84 19.15 -30.30 0.07
CA LEU A 84 17.70 -30.30 -0.13
C LEU A 84 17.16 -31.70 -0.42
N ASP A 85 16.26 -32.17 0.43
CA ASP A 85 15.42 -33.35 0.14
C ASP A 85 14.19 -32.91 -0.66
N ARG A 86 14.22 -33.16 -1.97
CA ARG A 86 13.12 -32.80 -2.87
C ARG A 86 11.82 -33.54 -2.54
N GLN A 87 11.89 -34.81 -2.13
CA GLN A 87 10.68 -35.57 -1.80
C GLN A 87 10.01 -35.03 -0.53
N ALA A 88 10.84 -34.68 0.48
CA ALA A 88 10.34 -34.01 1.70
C ALA A 88 9.68 -32.66 1.37
N LEU A 89 10.25 -31.87 0.45
CA LEU A 89 9.66 -30.61 -0.01
C LEU A 89 8.30 -30.80 -0.69
N GLU A 90 8.22 -31.74 -1.65
CA GLU A 90 6.96 -32.05 -2.34
C GLU A 90 5.88 -32.55 -1.38
N ARG A 91 6.25 -33.41 -0.42
CA ARG A 91 5.37 -33.90 0.66
C ARG A 91 4.91 -32.77 1.59
N ALA A 92 5.80 -31.84 1.94
CA ALA A 92 5.46 -30.70 2.77
C ALA A 92 4.40 -29.80 2.13
N PHE A 93 4.54 -29.48 0.84
CA PHE A 93 3.52 -28.74 0.10
C PHE A 93 2.20 -29.52 -0.05
N ALA A 94 2.26 -30.81 -0.32
CA ALA A 94 1.05 -31.64 -0.38
C ALA A 94 0.29 -31.64 0.96
N SER A 95 1.00 -31.69 2.09
CA SER A 95 0.41 -31.64 3.42
C SER A 95 -0.18 -30.26 3.75
N LEU A 96 0.46 -29.16 3.35
CA LEU A 96 -0.10 -27.81 3.45
C LEU A 96 -1.42 -27.68 2.70
N VAL A 97 -1.46 -28.13 1.44
CA VAL A 97 -2.66 -28.08 0.59
C VAL A 97 -3.77 -28.95 1.16
N GLN A 98 -3.44 -30.12 1.72
CA GLN A 98 -4.42 -30.98 2.39
C GLN A 98 -4.97 -30.35 3.67
N ARG A 99 -4.13 -29.66 4.45
CA ARG A 99 -4.47 -29.04 5.72
C ARG A 99 -5.37 -27.81 5.53
N HIS A 100 -5.04 -26.95 4.57
CA HIS A 100 -5.76 -25.69 4.29
C HIS A 100 -6.63 -25.85 3.05
N GLU A 101 -7.93 -26.00 3.24
CA GLU A 101 -8.89 -26.16 2.12
C GLU A 101 -8.78 -25.01 1.10
N THR A 102 -8.47 -23.80 1.57
CA THR A 102 -8.32 -22.61 0.72
C THR A 102 -7.28 -22.78 -0.38
N LEU A 103 -6.15 -23.48 -0.11
CA LEU A 103 -5.08 -23.70 -1.10
C LEU A 103 -5.50 -24.64 -2.25
N ARG A 104 -6.58 -25.37 -2.06
CA ARG A 104 -7.20 -26.26 -3.08
C ARG A 104 -8.64 -25.84 -3.38
N THR A 105 -8.95 -24.54 -3.25
CA THR A 105 -10.26 -23.98 -3.56
C THR A 105 -10.21 -23.25 -4.90
N VAL A 106 -11.24 -23.41 -5.71
CA VAL A 106 -11.51 -22.68 -6.96
C VAL A 106 -12.87 -22.00 -6.86
N PHE A 107 -13.15 -21.08 -7.78
CA PHE A 107 -14.33 -20.21 -7.73
C PHE A 107 -15.12 -20.27 -9.05
N PRO A 108 -15.69 -21.45 -9.38
CA PRO A 108 -16.46 -21.60 -10.61
C PRO A 108 -17.76 -20.80 -10.56
N ARG A 109 -18.25 -20.43 -11.74
CA ARG A 109 -19.57 -19.86 -11.93
C ARG A 109 -20.57 -21.00 -12.19
N GLY A 110 -21.62 -21.08 -11.41
CA GLY A 110 -22.71 -22.02 -11.62
C GLY A 110 -23.52 -21.73 -12.89
N ALA A 111 -24.31 -22.69 -13.32
CA ALA A 111 -25.19 -22.57 -14.50
C ALA A 111 -26.26 -21.45 -14.34
N ASP A 112 -26.62 -21.13 -13.11
CA ASP A 112 -27.54 -20.07 -12.71
C ASP A 112 -26.82 -18.71 -12.44
N ASP A 113 -25.58 -18.59 -12.88
CA ASP A 113 -24.71 -17.44 -12.64
C ASP A 113 -24.31 -17.24 -11.16
N SER A 114 -24.62 -18.21 -10.29
CA SER A 114 -24.19 -18.19 -8.90
C SER A 114 -22.68 -18.41 -8.78
N LEU A 115 -22.06 -17.73 -7.81
CA LEU A 115 -20.65 -17.83 -7.52
C LEU A 115 -20.44 -18.64 -6.23
N ALA A 116 -19.63 -19.69 -6.31
CA ALA A 116 -19.39 -20.58 -5.19
C ALA A 116 -17.92 -20.97 -5.05
N GLN A 117 -17.51 -21.31 -3.83
CA GLN A 117 -16.24 -22.00 -3.54
C GLN A 117 -16.40 -23.50 -3.84
N ALA A 118 -15.43 -24.09 -4.51
CA ALA A 118 -15.41 -25.52 -4.80
C ALA A 118 -14.02 -26.11 -4.60
N PRO A 119 -13.89 -27.35 -4.11
CA PRO A 119 -12.59 -27.98 -3.94
C PRO A 119 -12.01 -28.42 -5.29
N LEU A 120 -10.74 -28.06 -5.52
CA LEU A 120 -9.96 -28.56 -6.65
C LEU A 120 -9.56 -30.02 -6.39
N GLN A 121 -9.81 -30.92 -7.35
CA GLN A 121 -9.57 -32.35 -7.20
C GLN A 121 -8.16 -32.80 -7.60
N ARG A 122 -7.42 -31.97 -8.38
CA ARG A 122 -6.06 -32.29 -8.81
C ARG A 122 -5.02 -31.98 -7.74
N PRO A 123 -3.96 -32.81 -7.60
CA PRO A 123 -2.86 -32.52 -6.67
C PRO A 123 -2.06 -31.29 -7.11
N LEU A 124 -1.37 -30.68 -6.14
CA LEU A 124 -0.38 -29.64 -6.41
C LEU A 124 0.87 -30.28 -7.03
N GLU A 125 1.34 -29.76 -8.15
CA GLU A 125 2.60 -30.11 -8.78
C GLU A 125 3.67 -29.07 -8.46
N VAL A 126 4.84 -29.52 -7.99
CA VAL A 126 6.03 -28.69 -7.82
C VAL A 126 6.83 -28.74 -9.12
N ALA A 127 6.81 -27.64 -9.88
CA ALA A 127 7.60 -27.54 -11.10
C ALA A 127 9.10 -27.54 -10.74
N PHE A 128 9.92 -28.24 -11.53
CA PHE A 128 11.35 -28.33 -11.28
C PHE A 128 12.14 -27.95 -12.54
N GLU A 129 13.19 -27.14 -12.35
CA GLU A 129 14.12 -26.72 -13.40
C GLU A 129 15.55 -26.86 -12.89
N ASP A 130 16.42 -27.53 -13.68
CA ASP A 130 17.84 -27.67 -13.34
C ASP A 130 18.70 -26.71 -14.18
N CYS A 131 19.21 -25.69 -13.53
CA CYS A 131 20.12 -24.69 -14.11
C CYS A 131 21.56 -24.88 -13.65
N SER A 132 21.90 -25.96 -12.93
CA SER A 132 23.23 -26.15 -12.32
C SER A 132 24.37 -26.24 -13.35
N GLY A 133 24.07 -26.61 -14.60
CA GLY A 133 25.03 -26.64 -15.70
C GLY A 133 25.30 -25.30 -16.39
N LEU A 134 24.55 -24.25 -16.05
CA LEU A 134 24.72 -22.92 -16.65
C LEU A 134 25.79 -22.10 -15.93
N PRO A 135 26.47 -21.17 -16.61
CA PRO A 135 27.31 -20.16 -15.98
C PRO A 135 26.50 -19.30 -15.00
N GLU A 136 27.11 -18.81 -13.92
CA GLU A 136 26.42 -18.05 -12.85
C GLU A 136 25.64 -16.84 -13.37
N ALA A 137 26.20 -16.09 -14.33
CA ALA A 137 25.53 -14.95 -14.94
C ALA A 137 24.24 -15.36 -15.69
N GLU A 138 24.24 -16.53 -16.33
CA GLU A 138 23.07 -17.09 -17.02
C GLU A 138 22.05 -17.63 -16.01
N GLN A 139 22.50 -18.25 -14.91
CA GLN A 139 21.63 -18.66 -13.80
C GLN A 139 20.85 -17.49 -13.24
N GLU A 140 21.53 -16.38 -12.94
CA GLU A 140 20.90 -15.16 -12.40
C GLU A 140 19.96 -14.50 -13.43
N ALA A 141 20.29 -14.51 -14.71
CA ALA A 141 19.42 -14.00 -15.76
C ALA A 141 18.14 -14.85 -15.88
N ARG A 142 18.29 -16.18 -15.89
CA ARG A 142 17.19 -17.13 -15.97
C ARG A 142 16.27 -17.02 -14.75
N LEU A 143 16.86 -16.91 -13.55
CA LEU A 143 16.12 -16.74 -12.31
C LEU A 143 15.25 -15.48 -12.33
N ARG A 144 15.81 -14.34 -12.81
CA ARG A 144 15.03 -13.08 -12.94
C ARG A 144 13.89 -13.23 -13.96
N GLU A 145 14.14 -13.88 -15.08
CA GLU A 145 13.11 -14.15 -16.09
C GLU A 145 11.96 -14.98 -15.52
N GLU A 146 12.28 -16.11 -14.84
CA GLU A 146 11.29 -17.00 -14.26
C GLU A 146 10.49 -16.31 -13.14
N ALA A 147 11.17 -15.60 -12.26
CA ALA A 147 10.51 -14.85 -11.20
C ALA A 147 9.60 -13.74 -11.75
N GLN A 148 10.01 -13.05 -12.81
CA GLN A 148 9.18 -12.07 -13.50
C GLN A 148 7.97 -12.73 -14.17
N ARG A 149 8.18 -13.86 -14.83
CA ARG A 149 7.11 -14.63 -15.46
C ARG A 149 6.09 -15.08 -14.43
N GLU A 150 6.53 -15.68 -13.32
CA GLU A 150 5.64 -16.14 -12.23
C GLU A 150 4.83 -14.98 -11.63
N SER A 151 5.43 -13.79 -11.47
CA SER A 151 4.71 -12.65 -10.92
C SER A 151 3.63 -12.09 -11.85
N LEU A 152 3.83 -12.17 -13.16
CA LEU A 152 2.93 -11.59 -14.16
C LEU A 152 1.93 -12.59 -14.74
N GLN A 153 2.23 -13.90 -14.67
CA GLN A 153 1.36 -14.94 -15.23
C GLN A 153 0.01 -14.95 -14.52
N PRO A 154 -1.11 -14.73 -15.24
CA PRO A 154 -2.43 -14.71 -14.63
C PRO A 154 -2.82 -16.07 -14.04
N PHE A 155 -3.76 -16.03 -13.10
CA PHE A 155 -4.45 -17.21 -12.60
C PHE A 155 -5.85 -17.30 -13.21
N ASP A 156 -6.30 -18.52 -13.49
CA ASP A 156 -7.71 -18.79 -13.74
C ASP A 156 -8.38 -19.18 -12.41
N LEU A 157 -9.26 -18.31 -11.90
CA LEU A 157 -9.93 -18.56 -10.62
C LEU A 157 -10.98 -19.68 -10.69
N CYS A 158 -11.47 -20.01 -11.88
CA CYS A 158 -12.46 -21.07 -12.05
C CYS A 158 -11.81 -22.47 -12.09
N GLU A 159 -10.64 -22.57 -12.74
CA GLU A 159 -9.96 -23.85 -12.98
C GLU A 159 -8.81 -24.12 -12.01
N GLY A 160 -8.14 -23.07 -11.50
CA GLY A 160 -6.97 -23.18 -10.63
C GLY A 160 -5.79 -23.95 -11.25
N PRO A 161 -4.82 -24.39 -10.46
CA PRO A 161 -4.62 -24.14 -9.03
C PRO A 161 -4.29 -22.68 -8.76
N LEU A 162 -4.62 -22.19 -7.56
CA LEU A 162 -4.37 -20.80 -7.15
C LEU A 162 -3.08 -20.63 -6.32
N LEU A 163 -2.28 -21.68 -6.32
CA LEU A 163 -0.93 -21.79 -5.79
C LEU A 163 -0.04 -22.41 -6.87
N ARG A 164 1.05 -21.74 -7.22
CA ARG A 164 2.13 -22.27 -8.07
C ARG A 164 3.41 -22.34 -7.26
N VAL A 165 4.10 -23.47 -7.40
CA VAL A 165 5.39 -23.74 -6.74
C VAL A 165 6.39 -24.17 -7.79
N ARG A 166 7.55 -23.53 -7.83
CA ARG A 166 8.64 -23.89 -8.73
C ARG A 166 9.95 -23.95 -7.95
N LEU A 167 10.68 -25.03 -8.10
CA LEU A 167 12.02 -25.23 -7.56
C LEU A 167 13.04 -25.12 -8.69
N ILE A 168 13.99 -24.20 -8.58
CA ILE A 168 15.09 -24.03 -9.52
C ILE A 168 16.38 -24.47 -8.82
N ARG A 169 17.10 -25.41 -9.41
CA ARG A 169 18.41 -25.89 -8.94
C ARG A 169 19.51 -25.06 -9.59
N LEU A 170 20.36 -24.44 -8.79
CA LEU A 170 21.52 -23.65 -9.25
C LEU A 170 22.85 -24.36 -8.98
N GLY A 171 22.86 -25.41 -8.16
CA GLY A 171 24.00 -26.21 -7.80
C GLY A 171 23.60 -27.33 -6.86
N GLU A 172 24.55 -28.08 -6.34
CA GLU A 172 24.30 -29.24 -5.47
C GLU A 172 23.57 -28.85 -4.19
N GLU A 173 23.97 -27.74 -3.57
CA GLU A 173 23.40 -27.21 -2.32
C GLU A 173 22.78 -25.81 -2.51
N ARG A 174 22.53 -25.36 -3.74
CA ARG A 174 21.98 -24.06 -4.04
C ARG A 174 20.71 -24.19 -4.87
N HIS A 175 19.60 -23.77 -4.29
CA HIS A 175 18.28 -23.80 -4.93
C HIS A 175 17.54 -22.46 -4.73
N VAL A 176 16.54 -22.21 -5.56
CA VAL A 176 15.58 -21.12 -5.38
C VAL A 176 14.18 -21.70 -5.47
N LEU A 177 13.36 -21.37 -4.50
CA LEU A 177 11.95 -21.70 -4.46
C LEU A 177 11.16 -20.45 -4.86
N LEU A 178 10.44 -20.53 -5.98
CA LEU A 178 9.46 -19.52 -6.37
C LEU A 178 8.08 -20.00 -5.94
N LEU A 179 7.37 -19.14 -5.25
CA LEU A 179 6.03 -19.41 -4.75
C LEU A 179 5.13 -18.25 -5.18
N THR A 180 4.01 -18.56 -5.85
CA THR A 180 3.04 -17.53 -6.22
C THR A 180 1.65 -17.99 -5.85
N LEU A 181 0.93 -17.16 -5.07
CA LEU A 181 -0.48 -17.35 -4.74
C LEU A 181 -1.32 -16.24 -5.37
N HIS A 182 -2.57 -16.54 -5.67
CA HIS A 182 -3.54 -15.48 -5.94
C HIS A 182 -4.09 -14.92 -4.63
N HIS A 183 -4.25 -13.60 -4.56
CA HIS A 183 -4.67 -12.92 -3.32
C HIS A 183 -6.04 -13.40 -2.80
N ILE A 184 -6.92 -13.98 -3.66
CA ILE A 184 -8.23 -14.53 -3.24
C ILE A 184 -8.12 -15.70 -2.25
N VAL A 185 -6.96 -16.37 -2.19
CA VAL A 185 -6.70 -17.52 -1.29
C VAL A 185 -5.62 -17.23 -0.25
N SER A 186 -5.04 -16.03 -0.22
CA SER A 186 -3.94 -15.69 0.70
C SER A 186 -3.85 -14.19 0.96
N ASP A 187 -3.22 -13.83 2.06
CA ASP A 187 -2.82 -12.46 2.43
C ASP A 187 -1.43 -12.47 3.06
N GLY A 188 -0.93 -11.30 3.46
CA GLY A 188 0.40 -11.18 4.06
C GLY A 188 0.59 -12.00 5.35
N TRP A 189 -0.43 -12.10 6.20
CA TRP A 189 -0.39 -12.96 7.39
C TRP A 189 -0.34 -14.44 7.02
N SER A 190 -1.12 -14.84 6.05
CA SER A 190 -1.16 -16.21 5.53
C SER A 190 0.19 -16.70 5.01
N MET A 191 1.02 -15.79 4.46
CA MET A 191 2.37 -16.13 4.03
C MET A 191 3.26 -16.53 5.22
N ASN A 192 3.12 -15.88 6.38
CA ASN A 192 3.85 -16.25 7.59
C ASN A 192 3.43 -17.63 8.09
N VAL A 193 2.11 -17.90 8.11
CA VAL A 193 1.57 -19.22 8.47
C VAL A 193 2.10 -20.29 7.51
N LEU A 194 2.10 -20.00 6.20
CA LEU A 194 2.58 -20.93 5.18
C LEU A 194 4.07 -21.27 5.39
N ILE A 195 4.91 -20.26 5.63
CA ILE A 195 6.35 -20.44 5.85
C ILE A 195 6.60 -21.24 7.12
N GLU A 196 5.93 -20.91 8.21
CA GLU A 196 6.08 -21.63 9.50
C GLU A 196 5.67 -23.10 9.38
N GLU A 197 4.49 -23.38 8.83
CA GLU A 197 3.99 -24.73 8.68
C GLU A 197 4.78 -25.55 7.64
N PHE A 198 5.22 -24.91 6.53
CA PHE A 198 6.11 -25.52 5.56
C PHE A 198 7.41 -25.97 6.23
N SER A 199 8.02 -25.09 7.04
CA SER A 199 9.27 -25.42 7.75
C SER A 199 9.10 -26.61 8.68
N ARG A 200 7.99 -26.69 9.40
CA ARG A 200 7.67 -27.83 10.29
C ARG A 200 7.45 -29.13 9.51
N PHE A 201 6.65 -29.09 8.43
CA PHE A 201 6.42 -30.25 7.58
C PHE A 201 7.70 -30.74 6.92
N TYR A 202 8.48 -29.82 6.33
CA TYR A 202 9.73 -30.16 5.67
C TYR A 202 10.72 -30.79 6.65
N SER A 203 10.94 -30.16 7.83
CA SER A 203 11.82 -30.70 8.86
C SER A 203 11.42 -32.13 9.28
N ALA A 204 10.14 -32.35 9.52
CA ALA A 204 9.63 -33.66 9.91
C ALA A 204 9.88 -34.71 8.82
N TYR A 205 9.56 -34.41 7.56
CA TYR A 205 9.72 -35.36 6.46
C TYR A 205 11.18 -35.61 6.09
N ALA A 206 12.05 -34.62 6.17
CA ALA A 206 13.48 -34.76 5.92
C ALA A 206 14.19 -35.58 7.02
N THR A 207 13.67 -35.58 8.25
CA THR A 207 14.22 -36.34 9.36
C THR A 207 13.46 -37.64 9.68
N GLY A 208 12.39 -37.94 8.94
CA GLY A 208 11.54 -39.11 9.18
C GLY A 208 10.67 -39.01 10.44
N ALA A 209 10.42 -37.79 10.94
CA ALA A 209 9.59 -37.53 12.11
C ALA A 209 8.12 -37.24 11.72
N GLU A 210 7.23 -37.20 12.72
CA GLU A 210 5.85 -36.72 12.53
C GLU A 210 5.78 -35.19 12.66
N PRO A 211 5.00 -34.48 11.82
CA PRO A 211 4.97 -33.01 11.81
C PRO A 211 4.44 -32.35 13.08
N GLY A 212 3.65 -33.06 13.89
CA GLY A 212 3.17 -32.60 15.21
C GLY A 212 2.29 -31.33 15.20
N LEU A 213 1.72 -30.93 14.06
CA LEU A 213 0.83 -29.78 13.97
C LEU A 213 -0.58 -30.14 14.48
N PRO A 214 -1.19 -29.33 15.39
CA PRO A 214 -2.55 -29.55 15.84
C PRO A 214 -3.54 -29.38 14.69
N ALA A 215 -4.69 -30.06 14.73
CA ALA A 215 -5.76 -29.86 13.76
C ALA A 215 -6.24 -28.40 13.76
N LEU A 216 -6.60 -27.89 12.59
CA LEU A 216 -7.21 -26.56 12.50
C LEU A 216 -8.61 -26.60 13.10
N PRO A 217 -8.98 -25.61 13.94
CA PRO A 217 -10.31 -25.58 14.57
C PRO A 217 -11.44 -25.36 13.55
N ILE A 218 -11.17 -24.63 12.48
CA ILE A 218 -12.11 -24.31 11.40
C ILE A 218 -11.38 -24.26 10.07
N GLN A 219 -12.13 -24.15 8.96
CA GLN A 219 -11.62 -23.85 7.63
C GLN A 219 -12.10 -22.46 7.17
N TYR A 220 -11.50 -21.91 6.12
CA TYR A 220 -11.87 -20.59 5.60
C TYR A 220 -13.34 -20.49 5.20
N ALA A 221 -13.92 -21.55 4.66
CA ALA A 221 -15.34 -21.58 4.31
C ALA A 221 -16.26 -21.42 5.54
N ASP A 222 -15.86 -21.92 6.72
CA ASP A 222 -16.60 -21.73 7.98
C ASP A 222 -16.56 -20.27 8.41
N TYR A 223 -15.39 -19.60 8.26
CA TYR A 223 -15.26 -18.16 8.49
C TYR A 223 -16.14 -17.35 7.52
N ALA A 224 -16.11 -17.66 6.22
CA ALA A 224 -16.91 -16.96 5.22
C ALA A 224 -18.41 -17.04 5.52
N LEU A 225 -18.89 -18.23 5.89
CA LEU A 225 -20.27 -18.45 6.30
C LEU A 225 -20.63 -17.65 7.56
N TRP A 226 -19.77 -17.70 8.58
CA TRP A 226 -19.96 -16.95 9.82
C TRP A 226 -19.98 -15.43 9.56
N GLN A 227 -18.99 -14.90 8.80
CA GLN A 227 -18.91 -13.49 8.48
C GLN A 227 -20.20 -12.96 7.84
N ARG A 228 -20.70 -13.68 6.82
CA ARG A 228 -21.94 -13.30 6.14
C ARG A 228 -23.13 -13.36 7.05
N SER A 229 -23.29 -14.48 7.76
CA SER A 229 -24.42 -14.67 8.67
C SER A 229 -24.53 -13.57 9.72
N TRP A 230 -23.39 -13.15 10.26
CA TRP A 230 -23.34 -12.11 11.29
C TRP A 230 -23.56 -10.70 10.72
N LEU A 231 -22.90 -10.35 9.64
CA LEU A 231 -23.05 -9.02 9.02
C LEU A 231 -24.46 -8.82 8.46
N GLU A 232 -25.00 -9.81 7.76
CA GLU A 232 -26.35 -9.74 7.18
C GLU A 232 -27.46 -9.74 8.23
N ALA A 233 -27.18 -10.09 9.48
CA ALA A 233 -28.11 -10.04 10.61
C ALA A 233 -28.21 -8.67 11.32
N GLY A 234 -27.75 -7.58 10.69
CA GLY A 234 -27.87 -6.21 11.18
C GLY A 234 -26.57 -5.58 11.68
N GLU A 235 -25.48 -6.34 11.81
CA GLU A 235 -24.18 -5.78 12.21
C GLU A 235 -23.59 -4.86 11.15
N GLN A 236 -23.81 -5.19 9.86
CA GLN A 236 -23.40 -4.33 8.76
C GLN A 236 -23.97 -2.92 8.85
N GLU A 237 -25.27 -2.78 9.15
CA GLU A 237 -25.95 -1.48 9.29
C GLU A 237 -25.38 -0.67 10.44
N ARG A 238 -25.11 -1.33 11.59
CA ARG A 238 -24.52 -0.69 12.77
C ARG A 238 -23.12 -0.12 12.48
N GLN A 239 -22.29 -0.87 11.79
CA GLN A 239 -20.95 -0.41 11.43
C GLN A 239 -20.99 0.66 10.33
N LEU A 240 -21.90 0.55 9.37
CA LEU A 240 -22.09 1.58 8.34
C LEU A 240 -22.52 2.93 8.92
N GLU A 241 -23.33 2.95 9.97
CA GLU A 241 -23.73 4.18 10.64
C GLU A 241 -22.51 4.94 11.18
N TYR A 242 -21.60 4.25 11.86
CA TYR A 242 -20.33 4.84 12.31
C TYR A 242 -19.52 5.42 11.14
N TRP A 243 -19.32 4.62 10.09
CA TRP A 243 -18.50 5.04 8.95
C TRP A 243 -19.11 6.22 8.19
N ARG A 244 -20.45 6.29 8.07
CA ARG A 244 -21.14 7.46 7.51
C ARG A 244 -20.86 8.72 8.31
N GLY A 245 -20.95 8.64 9.63
CA GLY A 245 -20.64 9.76 10.52
C GLY A 245 -19.17 10.21 10.40
N LYS A 246 -18.23 9.26 10.26
CA LYS A 246 -16.80 9.56 10.17
C LYS A 246 -16.35 10.08 8.80
N LEU A 247 -16.80 9.47 7.72
CA LEU A 247 -16.33 9.82 6.37
C LEU A 247 -17.13 10.96 5.75
N GLY A 248 -18.38 11.19 6.20
CA GLY A 248 -19.25 12.21 5.64
C GLY A 248 -19.63 11.92 4.19
N GLU A 249 -20.33 12.86 3.55
CA GLU A 249 -20.88 12.70 2.19
C GLU A 249 -19.92 13.12 1.08
N ARG A 250 -18.94 13.97 1.38
CA ARG A 250 -17.96 14.47 0.39
C ARG A 250 -16.74 13.56 0.33
N HIS A 251 -16.41 13.10 -0.86
CA HIS A 251 -15.26 12.23 -1.12
C HIS A 251 -14.29 12.95 -2.07
N LEU A 252 -13.38 13.72 -1.46
CA LEU A 252 -12.36 14.45 -2.22
C LEU A 252 -11.23 13.50 -2.64
N VAL A 253 -10.78 13.66 -3.87
CA VAL A 253 -9.56 13.01 -4.36
C VAL A 253 -8.36 13.73 -3.75
N LEU A 254 -7.35 13.00 -3.31
CA LEU A 254 -6.10 13.59 -2.85
C LEU A 254 -5.29 14.04 -4.07
N GLU A 255 -5.02 15.34 -4.14
CA GLU A 255 -4.28 15.97 -5.23
C GLU A 255 -2.80 16.18 -4.83
N LEU A 256 -2.00 15.13 -4.96
CA LEU A 256 -0.54 15.26 -4.82
C LEU A 256 0.07 15.93 -6.07
N PRO A 257 1.12 16.75 -5.91
CA PRO A 257 1.86 17.29 -7.06
C PRO A 257 2.62 16.15 -7.76
N THR A 258 2.07 15.66 -8.86
CA THR A 258 2.64 14.59 -9.66
C THR A 258 3.61 15.12 -10.71
N ASP A 259 4.64 14.34 -11.06
CA ASP A 259 5.61 14.68 -12.11
C ASP A 259 5.00 14.51 -13.51
N HIS A 260 4.01 13.63 -13.63
CA HIS A 260 3.31 13.34 -14.88
C HIS A 260 1.80 13.48 -14.73
N PRO A 261 1.08 13.85 -15.82
CA PRO A 261 -0.38 13.88 -15.80
C PRO A 261 -0.97 12.51 -15.49
N ARG A 262 -2.03 12.46 -14.68
CA ARG A 262 -2.74 11.22 -14.35
C ARG A 262 -3.35 10.59 -15.60
N PRO A 263 -3.06 9.32 -15.92
CA PRO A 263 -3.70 8.62 -17.04
C PRO A 263 -5.17 8.31 -16.74
N ALA A 264 -5.98 8.20 -17.78
CA ALA A 264 -7.39 7.83 -17.67
C ALA A 264 -7.59 6.41 -17.10
N VAL A 265 -6.66 5.51 -17.38
CA VAL A 265 -6.62 4.13 -16.85
C VAL A 265 -5.22 3.87 -16.29
N PRO A 266 -5.07 3.42 -15.02
CA PRO A 266 -3.79 3.13 -14.42
C PRO A 266 -3.11 1.95 -15.13
N SER A 267 -1.80 2.02 -15.31
CA SER A 267 -1.03 0.88 -15.82
C SER A 267 -0.68 -0.14 -14.75
N TYR A 268 -0.94 0.16 -13.48
CA TYR A 268 -0.50 -0.57 -12.29
C TYR A 268 1.03 -0.77 -12.21
N ARG A 269 1.80 -0.10 -13.07
CA ARG A 269 3.27 -0.11 -12.98
C ARG A 269 3.71 0.69 -11.77
N GLY A 270 4.52 0.07 -10.95
CA GLY A 270 5.05 0.66 -9.73
C GLY A 270 6.55 0.54 -9.62
N SER A 271 7.09 1.31 -8.69
CA SER A 271 8.45 1.15 -8.20
C SER A 271 8.47 1.36 -6.70
N ARG A 272 9.52 0.89 -6.03
CA ARG A 272 9.65 0.92 -4.58
C ARG A 272 10.99 1.55 -4.20
N TYR A 273 10.92 2.59 -3.36
CA TYR A 273 12.08 3.21 -2.73
C TYR A 273 12.10 2.83 -1.26
N GLU A 274 13.12 2.09 -0.86
CA GLU A 274 13.30 1.55 0.48
C GLU A 274 14.41 2.27 1.22
N PHE A 275 14.20 2.56 2.51
CA PHE A 275 15.16 3.28 3.34
C PHE A 275 15.04 2.87 4.81
N SER A 276 16.12 3.01 5.55
CA SER A 276 16.13 2.79 7.00
C SER A 276 15.86 4.09 7.76
N ILE A 277 15.15 3.98 8.87
CA ILE A 277 15.03 5.06 9.85
C ILE A 277 16.25 4.99 10.77
N GLU A 278 16.87 6.16 10.99
CA GLU A 278 18.02 6.27 11.89
C GLU A 278 17.70 5.68 13.28
N PRO A 279 18.56 4.85 13.86
CA PRO A 279 18.27 4.17 15.14
C PRO A 279 17.89 5.13 16.27
N ALA A 280 18.56 6.28 16.37
CA ALA A 280 18.25 7.30 17.38
C ALA A 280 16.84 7.88 17.19
N LEU A 281 16.43 8.15 15.94
CA LEU A 281 15.08 8.62 15.60
C LEU A 281 14.04 7.53 15.91
N ALA A 282 14.29 6.28 15.52
CA ALA A 282 13.39 5.17 15.78
C ALA A 282 13.13 4.97 17.28
N GLU A 283 14.18 5.03 18.12
CA GLU A 283 14.02 4.90 19.58
C GLU A 283 13.29 6.11 20.18
N ALA A 284 13.58 7.33 19.71
CA ALA A 284 12.86 8.52 20.14
C ALA A 284 11.36 8.46 19.79
N LEU A 285 11.01 7.92 18.59
CA LEU A 285 9.63 7.70 18.16
C LEU A 285 8.93 6.68 19.08
N ARG A 286 9.55 5.52 19.36
CA ARG A 286 9.00 4.52 20.29
C ARG A 286 8.82 5.09 21.69
N GLY A 287 9.82 5.81 22.19
CA GLY A 287 9.76 6.47 23.51
C GLY A 287 8.64 7.49 23.60
N THR A 288 8.46 8.31 22.59
CA THR A 288 7.38 9.32 22.55
C THR A 288 6.01 8.68 22.44
N ALA A 289 5.85 7.66 21.59
CA ALA A 289 4.61 6.91 21.48
C ALA A 289 4.18 6.37 22.86
N ARG A 290 5.10 5.70 23.57
CA ARG A 290 4.84 5.19 24.93
C ARG A 290 4.44 6.29 25.92
N ARG A 291 5.17 7.40 25.96
CA ARG A 291 4.88 8.53 26.88
C ARG A 291 3.52 9.17 26.64
N GLN A 292 3.09 9.24 25.39
CA GLN A 292 1.82 9.88 24.99
C GLN A 292 0.64 8.89 24.93
N GLY A 293 0.84 7.61 25.23
CA GLY A 293 -0.18 6.57 25.13
C GLY A 293 -0.65 6.38 23.68
N LEU A 294 0.27 6.51 22.73
CA LEU A 294 0.10 6.24 21.31
C LEU A 294 0.81 4.95 20.94
N THR A 295 0.43 4.35 19.82
CA THR A 295 1.23 3.32 19.17
C THR A 295 2.25 3.95 18.20
N LEU A 296 3.32 3.23 17.89
CA LEU A 296 4.27 3.65 16.86
C LEU A 296 3.56 3.88 15.51
N PHE A 297 2.60 3.00 15.18
CA PHE A 297 1.71 3.14 14.02
C PHE A 297 1.04 4.52 13.97
N MET A 298 0.40 4.97 15.05
CA MET A 298 -0.29 6.26 15.10
C MET A 298 0.66 7.43 14.87
N LEU A 299 1.86 7.37 15.43
CA LEU A 299 2.84 8.44 15.32
C LEU A 299 3.42 8.53 13.91
N LEU A 300 3.75 7.40 13.29
CA LEU A 300 4.23 7.33 11.91
C LEU A 300 3.15 7.74 10.91
N LEU A 301 1.90 7.31 11.11
CA LEU A 301 0.75 7.75 10.31
C LEU A 301 0.51 9.26 10.46
N GLY A 302 0.69 9.81 11.66
CA GLY A 302 0.63 11.26 11.90
C GLY A 302 1.64 12.03 11.03
N GLY A 303 2.88 11.57 11.01
CA GLY A 303 3.92 12.12 10.13
C GLY A 303 3.59 12.00 8.65
N PHE A 304 2.97 10.89 8.24
CA PHE A 304 2.51 10.70 6.86
C PHE A 304 1.36 11.65 6.50
N ASN A 305 0.39 11.82 7.39
CA ASN A 305 -0.70 12.78 7.18
C ASN A 305 -0.16 14.22 7.05
N ILE A 306 0.83 14.61 7.86
CA ILE A 306 1.48 15.92 7.74
C ILE A 306 2.18 16.05 6.39
N LEU A 307 2.92 15.04 5.94
CA LEU A 307 3.54 15.04 4.62
C LEU A 307 2.51 15.25 3.51
N LEU A 308 1.40 14.51 3.55
CA LEU A 308 0.33 14.60 2.54
C LEU A 308 -0.31 16.01 2.54
N GLN A 309 -0.60 16.57 3.72
CA GLN A 309 -1.13 17.94 3.85
C GLN A 309 -0.16 18.97 3.29
N ARG A 310 1.14 18.88 3.63
CA ARG A 310 2.17 19.83 3.17
C ARG A 310 2.39 19.79 1.65
N TYR A 311 2.19 18.64 1.03
CA TYR A 311 2.29 18.47 -0.43
C TYR A 311 1.02 18.87 -1.17
N SER A 312 -0.16 18.52 -0.67
CA SER A 312 -1.44 18.76 -1.35
C SER A 312 -2.09 20.10 -0.98
N GLY A 313 -1.78 20.65 0.19
CA GLY A 313 -2.50 21.80 0.77
C GLY A 313 -3.92 21.46 1.23
N GLN A 314 -4.36 20.21 1.15
CA GLN A 314 -5.71 19.80 1.52
C GLN A 314 -5.82 19.56 3.02
N THR A 315 -6.97 19.92 3.60
CA THR A 315 -7.25 19.82 5.04
C THR A 315 -8.09 18.62 5.43
N ASP A 316 -8.65 17.90 4.48
CA ASP A 316 -9.44 16.67 4.65
C ASP A 316 -8.74 15.53 3.91
N LEU A 317 -8.01 14.71 4.66
CA LEU A 317 -7.17 13.66 4.12
C LEU A 317 -7.76 12.29 4.44
N ARG A 318 -7.62 11.36 3.50
CA ARG A 318 -8.04 9.96 3.67
C ARG A 318 -6.91 9.05 3.30
N VAL A 319 -6.56 8.18 4.23
CA VAL A 319 -5.51 7.18 4.05
C VAL A 319 -6.13 5.80 4.20
N GLY A 320 -5.93 4.93 3.23
CA GLY A 320 -6.25 3.52 3.33
C GLY A 320 -5.27 2.82 4.27
N VAL A 321 -5.77 2.00 5.17
CA VAL A 321 -4.94 1.23 6.10
C VAL A 321 -5.39 -0.23 6.06
N PRO A 322 -4.54 -1.16 5.61
CA PRO A 322 -4.84 -2.58 5.66
C PRO A 322 -4.80 -3.07 7.11
N ILE A 323 -5.72 -3.94 7.47
CA ILE A 323 -5.77 -4.62 8.76
C ILE A 323 -5.81 -6.12 8.53
N ALA A 324 -5.14 -6.89 9.38
CA ALA A 324 -5.08 -8.35 9.26
C ALA A 324 -6.46 -9.01 9.44
N ASN A 325 -7.38 -8.35 10.16
CA ASN A 325 -8.75 -8.82 10.44
C ASN A 325 -8.80 -10.23 11.06
N ARG A 326 -7.79 -10.54 11.91
CA ARG A 326 -7.65 -11.82 12.61
C ARG A 326 -7.76 -11.63 14.12
N ASN A 327 -8.89 -11.09 14.54
CA ASN A 327 -9.23 -10.77 15.94
C ASN A 327 -9.78 -11.97 16.72
N ARG A 328 -9.65 -13.18 16.19
CA ARG A 328 -10.13 -14.43 16.79
C ARG A 328 -9.05 -15.49 16.67
N ALA A 329 -8.81 -16.21 17.74
CA ALA A 329 -7.77 -17.25 17.78
C ALA A 329 -7.97 -18.34 16.71
N GLU A 330 -9.24 -18.63 16.37
CA GLU A 330 -9.57 -19.67 15.38
C GLU A 330 -9.07 -19.34 13.97
N VAL A 331 -8.91 -18.06 13.61
CA VAL A 331 -8.47 -17.64 12.28
C VAL A 331 -6.99 -17.31 12.19
N GLU A 332 -6.27 -17.24 13.32
CA GLU A 332 -4.85 -16.89 13.34
C GLU A 332 -3.99 -17.87 12.55
N GLY A 333 -4.25 -19.18 12.70
CA GLY A 333 -3.53 -20.27 12.04
C GLY A 333 -4.08 -20.63 10.66
N LEU A 334 -5.04 -19.88 10.09
CA LEU A 334 -5.59 -20.19 8.78
C LEU A 334 -4.85 -19.49 7.65
N ILE A 335 -4.76 -20.15 6.49
CA ILE A 335 -4.43 -19.51 5.22
C ILE A 335 -5.72 -19.06 4.54
N GLY A 336 -5.79 -17.81 4.06
CA GLY A 336 -6.95 -17.25 3.37
C GLY A 336 -6.86 -15.73 3.22
N LEU A 337 -7.84 -15.14 2.54
CA LEU A 337 -7.96 -13.69 2.35
C LEU A 337 -8.79 -13.07 3.50
N PHE A 338 -8.14 -12.71 4.58
CA PHE A 338 -8.77 -12.05 5.73
C PHE A 338 -8.59 -10.55 5.73
N VAL A 339 -7.52 -10.06 5.06
CA VAL A 339 -7.19 -8.63 5.07
C VAL A 339 -8.40 -7.79 4.68
N ASN A 340 -8.66 -6.76 5.47
CA ASN A 340 -9.63 -5.72 5.19
C ASN A 340 -8.93 -4.36 5.12
N THR A 341 -9.57 -3.35 4.55
CA THR A 341 -9.03 -2.00 4.45
C THR A 341 -9.93 -1.03 5.20
N GLN A 342 -9.35 -0.25 6.09
CA GLN A 342 -10.00 0.86 6.76
C GLN A 342 -9.65 2.18 6.06
N VAL A 343 -10.56 3.15 6.10
CA VAL A 343 -10.34 4.49 5.58
C VAL A 343 -10.22 5.45 6.76
N LEU A 344 -9.00 5.83 7.10
CA LEU A 344 -8.74 6.76 8.19
C LEU A 344 -8.79 8.20 7.65
N ARG A 345 -9.80 8.96 8.10
CA ARG A 345 -9.98 10.36 7.76
C ARG A 345 -9.38 11.25 8.83
N SER A 346 -8.53 12.18 8.42
CA SER A 346 -7.94 13.23 9.25
C SER A 346 -8.34 14.60 8.71
N VAL A 347 -8.93 15.43 9.57
CA VAL A 347 -9.32 16.81 9.21
C VAL A 347 -8.52 17.76 10.09
N PHE A 348 -7.61 18.51 9.49
CA PHE A 348 -6.76 19.48 10.16
C PHE A 348 -6.17 20.47 9.13
N ASP A 349 -5.77 21.63 9.59
CA ASP A 349 -5.09 22.63 8.77
C ASP A 349 -3.63 22.82 9.23
N GLY A 350 -2.90 23.68 8.54
CA GLY A 350 -1.51 23.95 8.85
C GLY A 350 -1.28 24.64 10.20
N ARG A 351 -2.32 25.23 10.82
CA ARG A 351 -2.27 25.89 12.15
C ARG A 351 -2.49 24.89 13.28
N THR A 352 -3.02 23.72 12.99
CA THR A 352 -3.24 22.65 13.97
C THR A 352 -1.92 22.21 14.57
N SER A 353 -1.85 22.12 15.92
CA SER A 353 -0.65 21.62 16.57
C SER A 353 -0.47 20.11 16.35
N VAL A 354 0.79 19.65 16.34
CA VAL A 354 1.10 18.20 16.24
C VAL A 354 0.37 17.41 17.34
N ALA A 355 0.37 17.91 18.57
CA ALA A 355 -0.31 17.24 19.69
C ALA A 355 -1.82 17.09 19.45
N THR A 356 -2.48 18.12 18.92
CA THR A 356 -3.91 18.09 18.58
C THR A 356 -4.20 17.10 17.47
N LEU A 357 -3.36 17.10 16.41
CA LEU A 357 -3.47 16.13 15.31
C LEU A 357 -3.35 14.69 15.81
N LEU A 358 -2.33 14.41 16.64
CA LEU A 358 -2.09 13.06 17.16
C LEU A 358 -3.21 12.58 18.10
N ALA A 359 -3.79 13.47 18.91
CA ALA A 359 -4.94 13.15 19.74
C ALA A 359 -6.16 12.78 18.88
N GLY A 360 -6.49 13.60 17.87
CA GLY A 360 -7.59 13.31 16.93
C GLY A 360 -7.37 12.04 16.11
N LEU A 361 -6.10 11.77 15.74
CA LEU A 361 -5.75 10.54 15.03
C LEU A 361 -5.90 9.30 15.91
N LYS A 362 -5.54 9.38 17.19
CA LYS A 362 -5.79 8.30 18.17
C LYS A 362 -7.28 7.95 18.24
N ASP A 363 -8.15 8.94 18.41
CA ASP A 363 -9.59 8.72 18.44
C ASP A 363 -10.13 8.11 17.13
N THR A 364 -9.57 8.55 15.99
CA THR A 364 -9.93 8.02 14.68
C THR A 364 -9.51 6.55 14.54
N VAL A 365 -8.30 6.19 14.94
CA VAL A 365 -7.78 4.82 14.88
C VAL A 365 -8.56 3.89 15.81
N LEU A 366 -8.79 4.30 17.07
CA LEU A 366 -9.54 3.48 18.02
C LEU A 366 -10.99 3.28 17.58
N GLY A 367 -11.63 4.32 17.08
CA GLY A 367 -12.98 4.23 16.55
C GLY A 367 -13.07 3.34 15.31
N ALA A 368 -12.10 3.43 14.40
CA ALA A 368 -12.03 2.56 13.23
C ALA A 368 -11.80 1.09 13.63
N GLN A 369 -10.95 0.84 14.63
CA GLN A 369 -10.71 -0.50 15.17
C GLN A 369 -11.96 -1.12 15.81
N ALA A 370 -12.77 -0.33 16.50
CA ALA A 370 -14.07 -0.80 17.05
C ALA A 370 -15.11 -1.13 15.97
N HIS A 371 -14.89 -0.71 14.71
CA HIS A 371 -15.79 -0.92 13.58
C HIS A 371 -15.06 -1.54 12.37
N GLN A 372 -14.12 -2.45 12.65
CA GLN A 372 -13.24 -3.02 11.63
C GLN A 372 -13.83 -4.19 10.84
N ASP A 373 -14.95 -4.75 11.30
CA ASP A 373 -15.54 -5.95 10.69
C ASP A 373 -16.32 -5.65 9.40
N LEU A 374 -16.64 -4.38 9.14
CA LEU A 374 -17.29 -3.98 7.90
C LEU A 374 -16.31 -4.16 6.72
N PRO A 375 -16.63 -4.99 5.74
CA PRO A 375 -15.81 -5.12 4.55
C PRO A 375 -15.73 -3.80 3.77
N PHE A 376 -14.55 -3.46 3.26
CA PHE A 376 -14.31 -2.24 2.48
C PHE A 376 -15.26 -2.11 1.28
N GLU A 377 -15.60 -3.23 0.64
CA GLU A 377 -16.53 -3.31 -0.49
C GLU A 377 -17.92 -2.78 -0.11
N ARG A 378 -18.39 -3.15 1.08
CA ARG A 378 -19.69 -2.69 1.59
C ARG A 378 -19.66 -1.20 1.93
N LEU A 379 -18.52 -0.71 2.35
CA LEU A 379 -18.29 0.71 2.55
C LEU A 379 -18.39 1.47 1.22
N VAL A 380 -17.69 1.02 0.19
CA VAL A 380 -17.71 1.64 -1.16
C VAL A 380 -19.13 1.63 -1.75
N GLU A 381 -19.84 0.50 -1.66
CA GLU A 381 -21.22 0.38 -2.13
C GLU A 381 -22.17 1.37 -1.41
N ALA A 382 -22.04 1.49 -0.07
CA ALA A 382 -22.92 2.33 0.74
C ALA A 382 -22.76 3.83 0.46
N PHE A 383 -21.54 4.27 0.11
CA PHE A 383 -21.27 5.66 -0.20
C PHE A 383 -21.59 6.04 -1.64
N LYS A 384 -21.87 5.08 -2.53
CA LYS A 384 -22.19 5.31 -3.94
C LYS A 384 -21.20 6.26 -4.62
N VAL A 385 -19.93 6.16 -4.25
CA VAL A 385 -18.88 7.01 -4.79
C VAL A 385 -18.83 6.82 -6.30
N GLU A 386 -18.71 7.93 -7.04
CA GLU A 386 -18.54 7.89 -8.49
C GLU A 386 -17.33 7.02 -8.85
N ARG A 387 -17.58 5.99 -9.64
CA ARG A 387 -16.52 5.04 -10.02
C ARG A 387 -15.64 5.69 -11.07
N SER A 388 -14.43 6.02 -10.69
CA SER A 388 -13.37 6.41 -11.62
C SER A 388 -12.51 5.19 -11.97
N LEU A 389 -12.13 5.08 -13.22
CA LEU A 389 -11.12 4.11 -13.63
C LEU A 389 -9.70 4.60 -13.32
N SER A 390 -9.52 5.90 -13.05
CA SER A 390 -8.19 6.50 -12.87
C SER A 390 -7.65 6.46 -11.44
N HIS A 391 -8.48 6.16 -10.44
CA HIS A 391 -8.08 6.14 -9.02
C HIS A 391 -9.03 5.32 -8.14
N SER A 392 -8.56 4.90 -6.97
CA SER A 392 -9.38 4.24 -5.94
C SER A 392 -10.47 5.19 -5.39
N PRO A 393 -11.68 4.69 -5.11
CA PRO A 393 -12.85 5.55 -4.87
C PRO A 393 -12.82 6.36 -3.57
N LEU A 394 -12.26 5.85 -2.48
CA LEU A 394 -12.33 6.51 -1.17
C LEU A 394 -11.00 7.11 -0.70
N PHE A 395 -9.88 6.64 -1.24
CA PHE A 395 -8.53 7.11 -0.94
C PHE A 395 -7.59 6.73 -2.10
N GLN A 396 -6.49 7.49 -2.27
CA GLN A 396 -5.50 7.26 -3.33
C GLN A 396 -4.15 6.86 -2.76
N VAL A 397 -3.97 6.98 -1.44
CA VAL A 397 -2.74 6.65 -0.74
C VAL A 397 -2.99 5.63 0.36
N MET A 398 -2.02 4.76 0.60
CA MET A 398 -2.10 3.70 1.62
C MET A 398 -0.97 3.84 2.63
N TYR A 399 -1.24 3.51 3.88
CA TYR A 399 -0.23 3.34 4.91
C TYR A 399 -0.35 1.95 5.55
N ASN A 400 0.74 1.21 5.52
CA ASN A 400 0.84 -0.12 6.11
C ASN A 400 1.96 -0.16 7.15
N HIS A 401 1.70 -0.72 8.31
CA HIS A 401 2.68 -0.92 9.36
C HIS A 401 2.73 -2.38 9.78
N GLN A 402 3.87 -2.99 9.62
CA GLN A 402 4.12 -4.37 10.05
C GLN A 402 5.09 -4.34 11.23
N PRO A 403 4.61 -4.58 12.47
CA PRO A 403 5.46 -4.52 13.66
C PRO A 403 6.55 -5.58 13.67
N LEU A 404 6.34 -6.69 12.97
CA LEU A 404 7.32 -7.74 12.80
C LEU A 404 7.13 -8.38 11.41
N VAL A 405 8.11 -8.27 10.56
CA VAL A 405 8.18 -9.08 9.33
C VAL A 405 8.87 -10.39 9.71
N ALA A 406 8.30 -11.53 9.33
CA ALA A 406 8.98 -12.80 9.50
C ALA A 406 10.37 -12.71 8.84
N ASP A 407 11.39 -12.76 9.66
CA ASP A 407 12.76 -12.78 9.19
C ASP A 407 13.08 -14.21 8.75
N ILE A 408 12.86 -14.49 7.47
CA ILE A 408 13.15 -15.80 6.89
C ILE A 408 14.62 -16.16 7.10
N GLU A 409 15.50 -15.16 7.16
CA GLU A 409 16.94 -15.36 7.43
C GLU A 409 17.23 -15.68 8.91
N ALA A 410 16.31 -15.31 9.82
CA ALA A 410 16.41 -15.66 11.25
C ALA A 410 15.75 -17.02 11.58
N LEU A 411 15.11 -17.69 10.59
CA LEU A 411 14.75 -19.09 10.77
C LEU A 411 16.05 -19.88 10.94
N ASP A 412 16.24 -20.49 12.13
CA ASP A 412 17.28 -21.48 12.35
C ASP A 412 17.25 -22.48 11.20
N SER A 413 18.44 -22.97 10.79
CA SER A 413 18.53 -23.91 9.67
C SER A 413 17.56 -25.08 9.88
N VAL A 414 16.63 -25.26 8.93
CA VAL A 414 15.62 -26.31 8.99
C VAL A 414 16.18 -27.55 8.28
N ALA A 415 16.46 -28.60 9.02
CA ALA A 415 17.03 -29.84 8.50
C ALA A 415 18.31 -29.61 7.64
N GLY A 416 19.16 -28.68 8.03
CA GLY A 416 20.40 -28.33 7.31
C GLY A 416 20.22 -27.32 6.16
N LEU A 417 19.00 -26.86 5.88
CA LEU A 417 18.76 -25.78 4.92
C LEU A 417 18.78 -24.42 5.63
N SER A 418 19.50 -23.47 5.04
CA SER A 418 19.38 -22.04 5.36
C SER A 418 18.53 -21.34 4.32
N PHE A 419 17.76 -20.34 4.78
CA PHE A 419 16.84 -19.57 3.98
C PHE A 419 17.38 -18.16 3.74
N GLY A 420 17.37 -17.70 2.51
CA GLY A 420 17.74 -16.33 2.16
C GLY A 420 16.63 -15.70 1.32
N GLN A 421 16.34 -14.44 1.59
CA GLN A 421 15.39 -13.70 0.76
C GLN A 421 16.06 -13.33 -0.56
N LEU A 422 15.39 -13.56 -1.67
CA LEU A 422 15.81 -13.00 -2.95
C LEU A 422 15.29 -11.56 -3.02
N ASP A 423 16.17 -10.61 -3.35
CA ASP A 423 15.77 -9.21 -3.58
C ASP A 423 14.85 -9.13 -4.79
N TRP A 424 13.56 -9.27 -4.54
CA TRP A 424 12.51 -9.16 -5.53
C TRP A 424 11.81 -7.81 -5.39
N LYS A 425 12.10 -6.89 -6.32
CA LYS A 425 11.39 -5.61 -6.36
C LYS A 425 10.07 -5.80 -7.11
N SER A 426 8.96 -5.78 -6.38
CA SER A 426 7.65 -5.67 -7.01
C SER A 426 7.61 -4.44 -7.93
N ARG A 427 7.14 -4.64 -9.17
CA ARG A 427 6.98 -3.57 -10.16
C ARG A 427 5.53 -3.16 -10.36
N THR A 428 4.67 -3.50 -9.41
CA THR A 428 3.25 -3.19 -9.46
C THR A 428 2.81 -2.39 -8.25
N THR A 429 1.84 -1.51 -8.44
CA THR A 429 1.16 -0.77 -7.37
C THR A 429 -0.32 -0.58 -7.72
N GLN A 430 -1.17 -0.60 -6.71
CA GLN A 430 -2.61 -0.37 -6.86
C GLN A 430 -3.01 1.07 -6.48
N PHE A 431 -2.09 1.83 -5.89
CA PHE A 431 -2.33 3.18 -5.38
C PHE A 431 -1.32 4.16 -5.95
N ASP A 432 -1.63 5.44 -5.86
CA ASP A 432 -0.71 6.49 -6.29
C ASP A 432 0.60 6.42 -5.49
N LEU A 433 0.46 6.28 -4.17
CA LEU A 433 1.57 6.19 -3.22
C LEU A 433 1.18 5.31 -2.04
N SER A 434 2.05 4.42 -1.63
CA SER A 434 1.92 3.63 -0.40
C SER A 434 3.16 3.79 0.46
N LEU A 435 2.97 4.04 1.75
CA LEU A 435 4.05 4.01 2.74
C LEU A 435 3.94 2.71 3.54
N ASP A 436 4.92 1.86 3.42
CA ASP A 436 5.11 0.68 4.27
C ASP A 436 6.15 1.00 5.33
N THR A 437 5.89 0.61 6.58
CA THR A 437 6.87 0.67 7.67
C THR A 437 6.94 -0.68 8.37
N TYR A 438 8.14 -1.15 8.69
CA TYR A 438 8.31 -2.48 9.28
C TYR A 438 9.58 -2.57 10.13
N GLU A 439 9.57 -3.51 11.08
CA GLU A 439 10.73 -3.81 11.91
C GLU A 439 11.40 -5.10 11.44
N LYS A 440 12.73 -5.05 11.23
CA LYS A 440 13.57 -6.21 10.92
C LYS A 440 14.89 -6.11 11.70
N GLY A 441 15.28 -7.15 12.43
CA GLY A 441 16.52 -7.16 13.19
C GLY A 441 16.64 -6.00 14.21
N GLY A 442 15.53 -5.57 14.82
CA GLY A 442 15.48 -4.47 15.79
C GLY A 442 15.60 -3.06 15.17
N ARG A 443 15.70 -2.97 13.86
CA ARG A 443 15.73 -1.71 13.12
C ARG A 443 14.39 -1.40 12.46
N LEU A 444 14.05 -0.12 12.40
CA LEU A 444 12.85 0.37 11.70
C LEU A 444 13.20 0.76 10.26
N TYR A 445 12.49 0.17 9.33
CA TYR A 445 12.58 0.45 7.90
C TYR A 445 11.29 1.08 7.40
N ALA A 446 11.40 1.77 6.30
CA ALA A 446 10.27 2.29 5.56
C ALA A 446 10.48 2.13 4.06
N ALA A 447 9.39 2.02 3.32
CA ALA A 447 9.42 1.98 1.88
C ALA A 447 8.24 2.76 1.29
N LEU A 448 8.52 3.57 0.28
CA LEU A 448 7.51 4.23 -0.54
C LEU A 448 7.35 3.45 -1.85
N THR A 449 6.18 2.85 -2.03
CA THR A 449 5.78 2.23 -3.31
C THR A 449 4.90 3.24 -4.04
N TYR A 450 5.18 3.50 -5.31
CA TYR A 450 4.55 4.57 -6.07
C TYR A 450 4.25 4.18 -7.52
N ALA A 451 3.22 4.81 -8.08
CA ALA A 451 2.86 4.67 -9.49
C ALA A 451 3.89 5.42 -10.36
N THR A 452 4.61 4.69 -11.22
CA THR A 452 5.61 5.29 -12.14
C THR A 452 4.97 6.12 -13.24
N ASP A 453 3.67 5.99 -13.45
CA ASP A 453 2.90 6.87 -14.33
C ASP A 453 2.69 8.27 -13.74
N LEU A 454 2.87 8.43 -12.41
CA LEU A 454 2.64 9.69 -11.69
C LEU A 454 3.92 10.32 -11.16
N PHE A 455 4.87 9.51 -10.67
CA PHE A 455 6.04 10.00 -9.94
C PHE A 455 7.34 9.48 -10.50
N GLU A 456 8.36 10.34 -10.50
CA GLU A 456 9.75 9.99 -10.71
C GLU A 456 10.43 9.54 -9.41
N ALA A 457 11.44 8.68 -9.52
CA ALA A 457 12.19 8.16 -8.36
C ALA A 457 12.73 9.28 -7.46
N ARG A 458 13.32 10.33 -8.04
CA ARG A 458 13.88 11.48 -7.31
C ARG A 458 12.85 12.24 -6.47
N THR A 459 11.59 12.31 -6.95
CA THR A 459 10.50 12.96 -6.21
C THR A 459 10.12 12.14 -4.98
N VAL A 460 10.05 10.80 -5.13
CA VAL A 460 9.73 9.91 -4.02
C VAL A 460 10.88 9.84 -3.01
N GLU A 461 12.13 9.86 -3.47
CA GLU A 461 13.31 9.99 -2.60
C GLU A 461 13.28 11.25 -1.74
N ARG A 462 12.90 12.40 -2.35
CA ARG A 462 12.70 13.66 -1.64
C ARG A 462 11.56 13.57 -0.62
N MET A 463 10.42 12.97 -1.00
CA MET A 463 9.30 12.73 -0.07
C MET A 463 9.74 11.90 1.14
N ALA A 464 10.57 10.89 0.96
CA ALA A 464 11.10 10.06 2.04
C ALA A 464 11.97 10.87 3.02
N ARG A 465 12.84 11.75 2.52
CA ARG A 465 13.63 12.68 3.36
C ARG A 465 12.73 13.67 4.10
N HIS A 466 11.77 14.27 3.41
CA HIS A 466 10.80 15.20 4.01
C HIS A 466 10.01 14.56 5.13
N TRP A 467 9.53 13.33 4.93
CA TRP A 467 8.81 12.58 5.96
C TRP A 467 9.67 12.36 7.21
N GLN A 468 10.95 11.98 7.05
CA GLN A 468 11.86 11.81 8.19
C GLN A 468 12.13 13.13 8.92
N ASN A 469 12.27 14.25 8.20
CA ASN A 469 12.45 15.57 8.79
C ASN A 469 11.20 16.00 9.57
N LEU A 470 10.03 15.76 9.04
CA LEU A 470 8.76 16.01 9.73
C LEU A 470 8.64 15.18 11.01
N LEU A 471 9.03 13.89 10.98
CA LEU A 471 9.06 13.04 12.18
C LEU A 471 10.00 13.61 13.26
N ARG A 472 11.19 14.11 12.89
CA ARG A 472 12.10 14.78 13.84
C ARG A 472 11.46 16.03 14.43
N GLY A 473 10.90 16.90 13.58
CA GLY A 473 10.23 18.14 14.01
C GLY A 473 9.05 17.89 14.95
N MET A 474 8.26 16.84 14.69
CA MET A 474 7.16 16.42 15.57
C MET A 474 7.63 16.04 16.98
N LEU A 475 8.80 15.39 17.09
CA LEU A 475 9.37 14.98 18.37
C LEU A 475 9.97 16.17 19.13
N GLU A 476 10.62 17.08 18.42
CA GLU A 476 11.28 18.26 19.02
C GLU A 476 10.28 19.26 19.57
N ASN A 477 9.18 19.50 18.87
CA ASN A 477 8.16 20.45 19.29
C ASN A 477 6.72 19.97 19.04
N PRO A 478 6.15 19.15 19.94
CA PRO A 478 4.78 18.67 19.81
C PRO A 478 3.70 19.78 19.79
N GLN A 479 4.00 20.96 20.27
CA GLN A 479 3.08 22.11 20.26
C GLN A 479 3.23 22.99 19.01
N ALA A 480 4.19 22.70 18.15
CA ALA A 480 4.35 23.41 16.89
C ALA A 480 3.15 23.21 15.98
N SER A 481 2.78 24.22 15.21
CA SER A 481 1.81 24.07 14.13
C SER A 481 2.40 23.22 13.00
N VAL A 482 1.56 22.47 12.31
CA VAL A 482 1.97 21.59 11.21
C VAL A 482 2.78 22.33 10.14
N ASP A 483 2.37 23.56 9.79
CA ASP A 483 3.07 24.37 8.78
C ASP A 483 4.45 24.86 9.23
N SER A 484 4.69 24.96 10.54
CA SER A 484 5.98 25.42 11.07
C SER A 484 7.04 24.33 11.18
N LEU A 485 6.66 23.06 10.98
CA LEU A 485 7.61 21.96 11.05
C LEU A 485 8.64 22.02 9.93
N PRO A 486 9.93 21.77 10.23
CA PRO A 486 10.98 21.72 9.22
C PRO A 486 10.77 20.52 8.31
N MET A 487 10.50 20.75 7.02
CA MET A 487 10.36 19.71 6.01
C MET A 487 11.62 19.57 5.17
N LEU A 488 12.20 20.70 4.76
CA LEU A 488 13.41 20.76 3.95
C LEU A 488 14.66 20.56 4.83
N ASP A 489 15.64 19.84 4.31
CA ASP A 489 16.97 19.82 4.90
C ASP A 489 17.74 21.13 4.60
N ALA A 490 18.92 21.29 5.22
CA ALA A 490 19.71 22.50 5.06
C ALA A 490 20.23 22.69 3.62
N GLU A 491 20.56 21.61 2.95
CA GLU A 491 21.06 21.62 1.57
C GLU A 491 19.95 22.04 0.60
N GLU A 492 18.78 21.40 0.67
CA GLU A 492 17.63 21.72 -0.18
C GLU A 492 17.14 23.16 0.06
N ARG A 493 17.11 23.58 1.33
CA ARG A 493 16.78 24.97 1.68
C ARG A 493 17.79 25.95 1.09
N GLY A 494 19.09 25.67 1.20
CA GLY A 494 20.14 26.48 0.61
C GLY A 494 20.02 26.55 -0.91
N GLN A 495 19.74 25.42 -1.56
CA GLN A 495 19.52 25.42 -3.01
C GLN A 495 18.34 26.28 -3.44
N LEU A 496 17.20 26.18 -2.73
CA LEU A 496 15.99 26.96 -3.04
C LEU A 496 16.15 28.46 -2.78
N LEU A 497 16.78 28.83 -1.65
CA LEU A 497 16.86 30.23 -1.22
C LEU A 497 18.07 30.95 -1.81
N GLU A 498 19.19 30.28 -2.00
CA GLU A 498 20.46 30.86 -2.39
C GLU A 498 20.90 30.42 -3.78
N GLY A 499 20.97 29.08 -4.02
CA GLY A 499 21.48 28.52 -5.27
C GLY A 499 20.70 28.96 -6.49
N TRP A 500 19.37 28.76 -6.49
CA TRP A 500 18.51 29.16 -7.61
C TRP A 500 18.29 30.69 -7.70
N ASN A 501 18.58 31.42 -6.63
CA ASN A 501 18.51 32.86 -6.59
C ASN A 501 19.89 33.55 -6.76
N ALA A 502 20.93 32.77 -7.04
CA ALA A 502 22.26 33.31 -7.36
C ALA A 502 22.27 33.95 -8.77
N THR A 503 21.33 34.86 -8.99
CA THR A 503 21.15 35.57 -10.26
C THR A 503 21.81 36.96 -10.24
N ALA A 504 22.60 37.28 -9.18
CA ALA A 504 23.31 38.53 -9.10
C ALA A 504 24.28 38.66 -10.27
N ALA A 505 24.12 39.72 -11.03
CA ALA A 505 25.00 40.07 -12.12
C ALA A 505 25.45 41.54 -11.93
N GLU A 506 26.72 41.80 -12.27
CA GLU A 506 27.18 43.17 -12.29
C GLU A 506 26.62 43.91 -13.50
N TYR A 507 25.75 44.84 -13.23
CA TYR A 507 25.23 45.76 -14.24
C TYR A 507 25.84 47.13 -14.05
N PRO A 508 26.06 47.89 -15.12
CA PRO A 508 26.59 49.24 -15.04
C PRO A 508 25.51 50.19 -14.51
N LEU A 509 25.13 50.05 -13.22
CA LEU A 509 24.04 50.81 -12.56
C LEU A 509 24.21 52.33 -12.62
N GLN A 510 25.45 52.83 -12.87
CA GLN A 510 25.77 54.26 -13.05
C GLN A 510 25.41 54.76 -14.45
N ARG A 511 24.98 53.87 -15.36
CA ARG A 511 24.60 54.24 -16.72
C ARG A 511 23.09 54.06 -16.92
N GLY A 512 22.48 55.07 -17.49
CA GLY A 512 21.07 54.93 -17.89
C GLY A 512 20.91 53.94 -19.04
N VAL A 513 19.76 53.29 -19.10
CA VAL A 513 19.42 52.26 -20.15
C VAL A 513 19.62 52.81 -21.56
N HIS A 514 19.33 54.10 -21.80
CA HIS A 514 19.55 54.73 -23.08
C HIS A 514 21.02 54.74 -23.49
N ARG A 515 21.95 54.92 -22.55
CA ARG A 515 23.39 54.86 -22.84
C ARG A 515 23.84 53.46 -23.25
N LEU A 516 23.34 52.43 -22.58
CA LEU A 516 23.62 51.04 -22.94
C LEU A 516 23.09 50.72 -24.32
N PHE A 517 21.94 51.26 -24.67
CA PHE A 517 21.36 51.12 -25.99
C PHE A 517 22.21 51.88 -27.04
N GLU A 518 22.62 53.13 -26.77
CA GLU A 518 23.50 53.90 -27.65
C GLU A 518 24.84 53.19 -27.90
N GLU A 519 25.46 52.62 -26.87
CA GLU A 519 26.67 51.83 -27.00
C GLU A 519 26.47 50.57 -27.86
N GLN A 520 25.28 49.93 -27.77
CA GLN A 520 24.95 48.79 -28.64
C GLN A 520 24.74 49.25 -30.08
N VAL A 521 24.15 50.41 -30.32
CA VAL A 521 24.03 51.05 -31.64
C VAL A 521 25.40 51.27 -32.27
N GLU A 522 26.35 51.80 -31.49
CA GLU A 522 27.73 52.01 -31.97
C GLU A 522 28.45 50.70 -32.28
N ARG A 523 28.21 49.64 -31.48
CA ARG A 523 28.86 48.35 -31.62
C ARG A 523 28.34 47.56 -32.83
N THR A 524 27.01 47.55 -33.04
CA THR A 524 26.34 46.75 -34.07
C THR A 524 25.22 47.54 -34.77
N PRO A 525 25.52 48.63 -35.51
CA PRO A 525 24.52 49.54 -36.04
C PRO A 525 23.53 48.88 -37.00
N THR A 526 23.98 47.91 -37.79
CA THR A 526 23.21 47.22 -38.83
C THR A 526 22.55 45.90 -38.33
N ALA A 527 22.78 45.51 -37.07
CA ALA A 527 22.15 44.32 -36.53
C ALA A 527 20.62 44.53 -36.33
N PRO A 528 19.79 43.50 -36.52
CA PRO A 528 18.34 43.61 -36.27
C PRO A 528 18.06 43.94 -34.81
N ALA A 529 17.38 45.05 -34.53
CA ALA A 529 17.02 45.54 -33.20
C ALA A 529 15.53 45.34 -32.88
N LEU A 530 14.67 45.38 -33.87
CA LEU A 530 13.23 45.22 -33.73
C LEU A 530 12.65 44.51 -34.96
N ALA A 531 11.74 43.55 -34.72
CA ALA A 531 10.95 42.89 -35.73
C ALA A 531 9.47 42.89 -35.33
N PHE A 532 8.61 43.32 -36.19
CA PHE A 532 7.16 43.27 -36.01
C PHE A 532 6.48 42.99 -37.36
N GLY A 533 5.92 41.84 -37.51
CA GLY A 533 5.42 41.34 -38.80
C GLY A 533 6.57 41.24 -39.80
N GLU A 534 6.41 41.92 -40.95
CA GLU A 534 7.45 42.01 -41.98
C GLU A 534 8.39 43.19 -41.82
N GLU A 535 8.04 44.13 -40.94
CA GLU A 535 8.92 45.27 -40.61
C GLU A 535 10.12 44.86 -39.75
N ARG A 536 11.29 45.24 -40.18
CA ARG A 536 12.56 45.07 -39.41
C ARG A 536 13.28 46.39 -39.34
N LEU A 537 13.71 46.73 -38.15
CA LEU A 537 14.58 47.89 -37.92
C LEU A 537 15.92 47.40 -37.37
N ASP A 538 17.01 47.98 -37.88
CA ASP A 538 18.33 47.82 -37.26
C ASP A 538 18.52 48.79 -36.09
N TYR A 539 19.60 48.59 -35.33
CA TYR A 539 19.90 49.43 -34.19
C TYR A 539 20.08 50.92 -34.56
N ALA A 540 20.72 51.24 -35.70
CA ALA A 540 20.90 52.62 -36.16
C ALA A 540 19.58 53.31 -36.47
N GLU A 541 18.67 52.63 -37.20
CA GLU A 541 17.37 53.16 -37.56
C GLU A 541 16.45 53.30 -36.33
N LEU A 542 16.49 52.31 -35.41
CA LEU A 542 15.73 52.37 -34.16
C LEU A 542 16.19 53.55 -33.28
N ASN A 543 17.50 53.76 -33.18
CA ASN A 543 18.08 54.92 -32.46
C ASN A 543 17.66 56.24 -33.08
N ARG A 544 17.74 56.37 -34.42
CA ARG A 544 17.33 57.58 -35.14
C ARG A 544 15.85 57.92 -34.89
N ARG A 545 14.97 56.92 -34.91
CA ARG A 545 13.54 57.11 -34.61
C ARG A 545 13.31 57.41 -33.10
N GLY A 546 14.09 56.83 -32.22
CA GLY A 546 14.04 57.09 -30.75
C GLY A 546 14.48 58.51 -30.38
N VAL A 547 15.58 58.96 -30.87
CA VAL A 547 16.08 60.33 -30.66
C VAL A 547 15.12 61.40 -31.20
N GLY A 548 14.50 61.16 -32.36
CA GLY A 548 13.50 62.04 -32.91
C GLY A 548 12.22 62.16 -32.05
N ARG A 549 11.84 61.14 -31.33
CA ARG A 549 10.72 61.18 -30.36
C ARG A 549 11.10 61.78 -29.02
N ALA A 550 12.31 61.51 -28.50
CA ALA A 550 12.81 62.08 -27.25
C ALA A 550 13.01 63.61 -27.38
N GLY A 551 13.46 64.09 -28.51
CA GLY A 551 13.51 65.52 -28.82
C GLY A 551 12.15 66.22 -28.81
N ARG A 552 11.10 65.55 -29.23
CA ARG A 552 9.71 66.05 -29.14
C ARG A 552 9.16 66.01 -27.72
N ALA A 553 9.49 64.95 -26.95
CA ALA A 553 9.10 64.85 -25.54
C ALA A 553 9.81 65.92 -24.65
N ARG A 554 11.08 66.22 -24.91
CA ARG A 554 11.79 67.34 -24.23
C ARG A 554 11.16 68.71 -24.56
N ARG A 555 10.75 68.98 -25.78
CA ARG A 555 10.02 70.21 -26.10
C ARG A 555 8.67 70.30 -25.38
N TRP A 556 7.96 69.16 -25.24
CA TRP A 556 6.68 69.12 -24.52
C TRP A 556 6.86 69.34 -23.00
N ALA A 557 7.90 68.77 -22.40
CA ALA A 557 8.23 68.99 -20.96
C ALA A 557 8.67 70.43 -20.69
N LEU A 558 9.36 71.08 -21.61
CA LEU A 558 9.74 72.48 -21.47
C LEU A 558 8.55 73.44 -21.65
N ASP A 559 7.57 73.12 -22.49
CA ASP A 559 6.33 73.89 -22.64
C ASP A 559 5.39 73.80 -21.43
N ILE A 560 5.43 72.72 -20.68
CA ILE A 560 4.66 72.57 -19.44
C ILE A 560 5.29 73.28 -18.26
N SER A 561 6.62 73.46 -18.22
CA SER A 561 7.32 74.18 -17.16
C SER A 561 7.36 75.70 -17.33
N SER A 562 6.81 76.17 -18.45
CA SER A 562 6.76 77.64 -18.74
C SER A 562 5.33 78.22 -18.69
N LYS A 563 4.38 77.43 -18.20
CA LYS A 563 3.02 77.84 -17.83
C LYS A 563 2.80 77.56 -16.35
#